data_c91ecd820ed66bc4878538a45f3b3704
#
_entry.id   c91ecd820ed66bc4878538a45f3b3704
#
_cell.length_a   1.000
_cell.length_b   1.000
_cell.length_c   1.000
_cell.angle_alpha   90.00
_cell.angle_beta   90.00
_cell.angle_gamma   90.00
#
_symmetry.space_group_name_H-M   'P 1'
#
loop_
_entity.id
_entity.type
_entity.pdbx_description
1 polymer ?
#
loop_
_entity_poly.entity_id
_entity_poly.type
_entity_poly.pdbx_seq_one_letter_code
_entity_poly.pdbx_strand_id
1 'polypeptide(L)'
;MAATATVIEGIVNFSNVTQHDVFNGQSTGAYSMTITIDEEDAAFLASQGVKIKDYQGNKQRKFKSKYDIKVFDADGNPYNGEVPYNSTVRLKYKTGPAHPVHGVSTYLEAVKVLEEAEMAVGDAADF
;
A
#
# COMPACT_ATOMS: atom_id res chain seq x y z
N MET A 1 -2.81 -23.01 -11.19
CA MET A 1 -3.39 -21.77 -11.70
C MET A 1 -2.57 -20.59 -11.24
N ALA A 2 -2.30 -19.67 -12.14
CA ALA A 2 -1.61 -18.46 -11.75
C ALA A 2 -2.51 -17.64 -10.81
N ALA A 3 -1.92 -17.01 -9.80
CA ALA A 3 -2.67 -16.14 -8.90
C ALA A 3 -3.24 -14.97 -9.70
N THR A 4 -4.52 -14.72 -9.54
CA THR A 4 -5.17 -13.58 -10.18
C THR A 4 -4.93 -12.34 -9.34
N ALA A 5 -4.55 -11.24 -9.99
CA ALA A 5 -4.38 -9.98 -9.29
C ALA A 5 -5.71 -9.50 -8.75
N THR A 6 -5.68 -8.99 -7.53
CA THR A 6 -6.86 -8.47 -6.83
C THR A 6 -6.67 -6.97 -6.61
N VAL A 7 -7.77 -6.25 -6.58
CA VAL A 7 -7.77 -4.81 -6.37
C VAL A 7 -8.38 -4.50 -5.01
N ILE A 8 -7.74 -3.57 -4.28
CA ILE A 8 -8.23 -3.10 -2.98
C ILE A 8 -8.03 -1.59 -2.90
N GLU A 9 -8.93 -0.90 -2.21
CA GLU A 9 -8.84 0.54 -2.01
C GLU A 9 -8.57 0.86 -0.55
N GLY A 10 -7.85 1.95 -0.31
CA GLY A 10 -7.55 2.37 1.04
C GLY A 10 -6.92 3.76 1.09
N ILE A 11 -6.57 4.16 2.31
CA ILE A 11 -5.96 5.47 2.59
C ILE A 11 -4.49 5.25 2.92
N VAL A 12 -3.61 6.02 2.28
CA VAL A 12 -2.17 5.87 2.45
C VAL A 12 -1.72 6.27 3.84
N ASN A 13 -1.00 5.38 4.52
CA ASN A 13 -0.32 5.69 5.78
C ASN A 13 1.18 5.89 5.53
N PHE A 14 1.81 5.01 4.76
CA PHE A 14 3.22 5.10 4.39
C PHE A 14 3.37 4.73 2.93
N SER A 15 4.23 5.47 2.22
CA SER A 15 4.50 5.21 0.81
C SER A 15 6.00 5.17 0.57
N ASN A 16 6.49 4.06 0.01
CA ASN A 16 7.88 3.88 -0.41
C ASN A 16 7.87 3.27 -1.80
N VAL A 17 7.26 3.98 -2.76
CA VAL A 17 7.11 3.48 -4.13
C VAL A 17 8.21 4.00 -5.07
N THR A 18 8.94 5.04 -4.64
CA THR A 18 10.07 5.59 -5.42
C THR A 18 11.41 5.16 -4.87
N GLN A 19 11.45 4.61 -3.66
CA GLN A 19 12.67 4.13 -3.01
C GLN A 19 12.33 2.93 -2.15
N HIS A 20 13.35 2.12 -1.86
CA HIS A 20 13.16 0.95 -1.00
C HIS A 20 12.80 1.37 0.43
N ASP A 21 11.94 0.58 1.04
CA ASP A 21 11.61 0.70 2.45
C ASP A 21 12.88 0.52 3.29
N VAL A 22 12.92 1.15 4.47
CA VAL A 22 14.07 1.10 5.38
C VAL A 22 13.63 0.51 6.71
N PHE A 23 14.43 -0.43 7.23
CA PHE A 23 14.21 -1.02 8.54
C PHE A 23 15.52 -1.02 9.30
N ASN A 24 15.54 -0.44 10.49
CA ASN A 24 16.74 -0.29 11.34
C ASN A 24 17.90 0.40 10.59
N GLY A 25 17.59 1.40 9.79
CA GLY A 25 18.58 2.16 9.05
C GLY A 25 19.13 1.48 7.81
N GLN A 26 18.60 0.30 7.46
CA GLN A 26 19.04 -0.45 6.29
C GLN A 26 17.90 -0.66 5.30
N SER A 27 18.23 -0.59 4.01
CA SER A 27 17.25 -0.87 2.97
C SER A 27 16.78 -2.32 3.05
N THR A 28 15.46 -2.52 2.96
CA THR A 28 14.87 -3.86 2.93
C THR A 28 14.99 -4.51 1.56
N GLY A 29 15.38 -3.74 0.54
CA GLY A 29 15.43 -4.21 -0.84
C GLY A 29 14.07 -4.31 -1.50
N ALA A 30 13.05 -3.71 -0.90
CA ALA A 30 11.68 -3.78 -1.41
C ALA A 30 10.98 -2.43 -1.33
N TYR A 31 10.17 -2.16 -2.34
CA TYR A 31 9.20 -1.05 -2.31
C TYR A 31 8.00 -1.49 -1.49
N SER A 32 7.28 -0.54 -0.92
CA SER A 32 6.11 -0.86 -0.12
C SER A 32 5.11 0.29 -0.06
N MET A 33 3.89 -0.05 0.30
CA MET A 33 2.86 0.93 0.64
C MET A 33 1.98 0.34 1.74
N THR A 34 1.80 1.09 2.81
CA THR A 34 0.91 0.73 3.90
C THR A 34 -0.35 1.57 3.81
N ILE A 35 -1.50 0.92 3.79
CA ILE A 35 -2.79 1.60 3.70
C ILE A 35 -3.71 1.20 4.84
N THR A 36 -4.61 2.13 5.20
CA THR A 36 -5.75 1.84 6.06
C THR A 36 -6.89 1.36 5.18
N ILE A 37 -7.47 0.22 5.53
CA ILE A 37 -8.57 -0.40 4.79
C ILE A 37 -9.79 -0.45 5.69
N ASP A 38 -10.98 -0.57 5.08
CA ASP A 38 -12.20 -0.71 5.87
C ASP A 38 -12.32 -2.13 6.44
N GLU A 39 -13.30 -2.32 7.33
CA GLU A 39 -13.48 -3.61 8.00
C GLU A 39 -13.85 -4.71 7.03
N GLU A 40 -14.60 -4.39 5.99
CA GLU A 40 -15.03 -5.35 4.97
C GLU A 40 -13.84 -5.89 4.19
N ASP A 41 -12.95 -4.99 3.74
CA ASP A 41 -11.73 -5.37 3.04
C ASP A 41 -10.77 -6.11 3.96
N ALA A 42 -10.67 -5.67 5.22
CA ALA A 42 -9.84 -6.36 6.21
C ALA A 42 -10.34 -7.79 6.44
N ALA A 43 -11.65 -7.99 6.54
CA ALA A 43 -12.23 -9.31 6.70
C ALA A 43 -11.96 -10.20 5.47
N PHE A 44 -12.04 -9.62 4.28
CA PHE A 44 -11.75 -10.33 3.05
C PHE A 44 -10.30 -10.81 3.02
N LEU A 45 -9.35 -9.93 3.32
CA LEU A 45 -7.93 -10.31 3.38
C LEU A 45 -7.68 -11.35 4.46
N ALA A 46 -8.28 -11.19 5.62
CA ALA A 46 -8.13 -12.16 6.71
C ALA A 46 -8.66 -13.54 6.29
N SER A 47 -9.73 -13.58 5.51
CA SER A 47 -10.26 -14.84 5.00
C SER A 47 -9.30 -15.55 4.04
N GLN A 48 -8.38 -14.80 3.44
CA GLN A 48 -7.33 -15.34 2.58
C GLN A 48 -6.07 -15.74 3.34
N GLY A 49 -6.05 -15.54 4.65
CA GLY A 49 -4.89 -15.84 5.49
C GLY A 49 -3.92 -14.67 5.66
N VAL A 50 -4.29 -13.49 5.19
CA VAL A 50 -3.47 -12.28 5.34
C VAL A 50 -3.65 -11.73 6.75
N LYS A 51 -2.54 -11.41 7.41
CA LYS A 51 -2.58 -10.81 8.74
C LYS A 51 -2.81 -9.32 8.62
N ILE A 52 -3.78 -8.81 9.36
CA ILE A 52 -4.13 -7.40 9.35
C ILE A 52 -3.65 -6.78 10.65
N LYS A 53 -2.97 -5.64 10.54
CA LYS A 53 -2.53 -4.88 11.69
C LYS A 53 -3.67 -3.97 12.15
N ASP A 54 -3.95 -4.00 13.44
CA ASP A 54 -4.89 -3.06 14.06
C ASP A 54 -4.08 -1.99 14.78
N TYR A 55 -4.24 -0.74 14.36
CA TYR A 55 -3.55 0.38 14.94
C TYR A 55 -4.57 1.45 15.32
N GLN A 56 -4.78 1.64 16.61
CA GLN A 56 -5.72 2.62 17.14
C GLN A 56 -7.13 2.50 16.53
N GLY A 57 -7.58 1.24 16.34
CA GLY A 57 -8.89 0.96 15.77
C GLY A 57 -8.95 0.96 14.25
N ASN A 58 -7.84 1.27 13.59
CA ASN A 58 -7.75 1.26 12.12
C ASN A 58 -7.09 -0.02 11.64
N LYS A 59 -7.67 -0.63 10.61
CA LYS A 59 -7.11 -1.83 10.01
C LYS A 59 -6.11 -1.43 8.94
N GLN A 60 -4.88 -1.91 9.05
CA GLN A 60 -3.79 -1.56 8.16
C GLN A 60 -3.13 -2.79 7.58
N ARG A 61 -2.65 -2.67 6.35
CA ARG A 61 -1.85 -3.72 5.72
C ARG A 61 -0.75 -3.09 4.87
N LYS A 62 0.45 -3.65 4.96
CA LYS A 62 1.60 -3.27 4.15
C LYS A 62 1.70 -4.22 2.95
N PHE A 63 1.79 -3.62 1.77
CA PHE A 63 1.97 -4.34 0.51
C PHE A 63 3.38 -4.09 0.01
N LYS A 64 4.09 -5.11 -0.43
CA LYS A 64 5.51 -5.04 -0.78
C LYS A 64 5.77 -5.50 -2.22
N SER A 65 6.86 -5.00 -2.80
CA SER A 65 7.35 -5.48 -4.10
C SER A 65 8.87 -5.38 -4.15
N LYS A 66 9.51 -6.42 -4.68
CA LYS A 66 10.96 -6.39 -4.94
C LYS A 66 11.26 -5.65 -6.24
N TYR A 67 10.26 -5.41 -7.06
CA TYR A 67 10.38 -4.76 -8.36
C TYR A 67 9.76 -3.38 -8.31
N ASP A 68 10.11 -2.54 -9.29
CA ASP A 68 9.53 -1.21 -9.40
C ASP A 68 8.01 -1.29 -9.44
N ILE A 69 7.38 -0.45 -8.64
CA ILE A 69 5.92 -0.36 -8.58
C ILE A 69 5.47 0.69 -9.58
N LYS A 70 4.52 0.32 -10.43
CA LYS A 70 3.92 1.27 -11.36
C LYS A 70 2.85 2.06 -10.64
N VAL A 71 2.96 3.39 -10.69
CA VAL A 71 2.02 4.29 -10.02
C VAL A 71 1.37 5.17 -11.08
N PHE A 72 0.05 5.26 -11.03
CA PHE A 72 -0.75 6.04 -11.98
C PHE A 72 -1.63 7.03 -11.24
N ASP A 73 -1.99 8.13 -11.90
CA ASP A 73 -3.02 9.02 -11.37
C ASP A 73 -4.42 8.49 -11.70
N ALA A 74 -5.46 9.26 -11.29
CA ALA A 74 -6.84 8.82 -11.48
C ALA A 74 -7.22 8.67 -12.97
N ASP A 75 -6.52 9.35 -13.84
CA ASP A 75 -6.76 9.31 -15.30
C ASP A 75 -5.96 8.21 -15.99
N GLY A 76 -5.11 7.49 -15.25
CA GLY A 76 -4.30 6.42 -15.79
C GLY A 76 -2.95 6.88 -16.34
N ASN A 77 -2.57 8.13 -16.10
CA ASN A 77 -1.27 8.65 -16.50
C ASN A 77 -0.21 8.33 -15.45
N PRO A 78 1.08 8.24 -15.84
CA PRO A 78 2.12 7.99 -14.85
C PRO A 78 2.13 9.05 -13.74
N TYR A 79 2.25 8.59 -12.51
CA TYR A 79 2.32 9.44 -11.33
C TYR A 79 3.78 9.56 -10.89
N ASN A 80 4.26 10.77 -10.70
CA ASN A 80 5.65 11.02 -10.31
C ASN A 80 5.77 11.31 -8.81
N GLY A 81 6.75 10.69 -8.18
CA GLY A 81 7.05 10.90 -6.76
C GLY A 81 6.28 9.96 -5.84
N GLU A 82 6.48 10.16 -4.53
CA GLU A 82 5.78 9.38 -3.53
C GLU A 82 4.34 9.85 -3.38
N VAL A 83 3.47 8.91 -3.03
CA VAL A 83 2.06 9.23 -2.81
C VAL A 83 1.91 9.90 -1.45
N PRO A 84 1.27 11.08 -1.37
CA PRO A 84 1.12 11.77 -0.10
C PRO A 84 0.32 10.98 0.94
N TYR A 85 0.68 11.16 2.20
CA TYR A 85 -0.08 10.63 3.32
C TYR A 85 -1.55 11.07 3.22
N ASN A 86 -2.44 10.16 3.54
CA ASN A 86 -3.89 10.40 3.53
C ASN A 86 -4.53 10.43 2.12
N SER A 87 -3.76 10.15 1.09
CA SER A 87 -4.33 9.99 -0.26
C SER A 87 -5.17 8.73 -0.35
N THR A 88 -6.21 8.76 -1.19
CA THR A 88 -7.00 7.56 -1.49
C THR A 88 -6.40 6.86 -2.69
N VAL A 89 -6.12 5.58 -2.53
CA VAL A 89 -5.47 4.80 -3.59
C VAL A 89 -6.21 3.49 -3.84
N ARG A 90 -6.01 2.96 -5.04
CA ARG A 90 -6.39 1.60 -5.39
C ARG A 90 -5.13 0.81 -5.67
N LEU A 91 -4.96 -0.30 -4.97
CA LEU A 91 -3.80 -1.17 -5.14
C LEU A 91 -4.18 -2.41 -5.91
N LYS A 92 -3.31 -2.79 -6.85
CA LYS A 92 -3.39 -4.09 -7.50
C LYS A 92 -2.32 -4.97 -6.87
N TYR A 93 -2.72 -6.12 -6.34
CA TYR A 93 -1.81 -6.98 -5.61
C TYR A 93 -2.09 -8.45 -5.89
N LYS A 94 -1.11 -9.28 -5.55
CA LYS A 94 -1.24 -10.74 -5.56
C LYS A 94 -0.91 -11.28 -4.19
N THR A 95 -1.54 -12.40 -3.83
CA THR A 95 -1.18 -13.12 -2.61
C THR A 95 -0.13 -14.17 -2.94
N GLY A 96 0.81 -14.35 -2.00
CA GLY A 96 1.82 -15.39 -2.10
C GLY A 96 1.47 -16.63 -1.29
N PRO A 97 2.42 -17.57 -1.17
CA PRO A 97 2.21 -18.76 -0.35
C PRO A 97 2.00 -18.39 1.12
N ALA A 98 1.23 -19.22 1.81
CA ALA A 98 1.04 -19.04 3.25
C ALA A 98 2.33 -19.40 3.99
N HIS A 99 2.72 -18.54 4.93
CA HIS A 99 3.86 -18.79 5.81
C HIS A 99 3.34 -19.14 7.20
N PRO A 100 3.91 -20.17 7.86
CA PRO A 100 3.39 -20.61 9.17
C PRO A 100 3.41 -19.53 10.25
N VAL A 101 4.33 -18.57 10.15
CA VAL A 101 4.46 -17.50 11.14
C VAL A 101 3.86 -16.19 10.66
N HIS A 102 4.12 -15.84 9.39
CA HIS A 102 3.76 -14.52 8.84
C HIS A 102 2.45 -14.50 8.06
N GLY A 103 1.83 -15.65 7.85
CA GLY A 103 0.60 -15.72 7.06
C GLY A 103 0.85 -15.54 5.57
N VAL A 104 -0.18 -15.16 4.85
CA VAL A 104 -0.11 -14.98 3.41
C VAL A 104 0.49 -13.61 3.09
N SER A 105 1.48 -13.60 2.20
CA SER A 105 2.12 -12.36 1.76
C SER A 105 1.25 -11.64 0.72
N THR A 106 1.36 -10.32 0.69
CA THR A 106 0.69 -9.49 -0.31
C THR A 106 1.75 -8.76 -1.13
N TYR A 107 1.79 -9.05 -2.42
CA TYR A 107 2.77 -8.47 -3.34
C TYR A 107 2.11 -7.38 -4.18
N LEU A 108 2.63 -6.16 -4.03
CA LEU A 108 2.10 -5.00 -4.72
C LEU A 108 2.57 -5.00 -6.18
N GLU A 109 1.63 -4.84 -7.10
CA GLU A 109 1.95 -4.77 -8.52
C GLU A 109 1.84 -3.35 -9.07
N ALA A 110 0.78 -2.64 -8.68
CA ALA A 110 0.53 -1.28 -9.18
C ALA A 110 -0.30 -0.50 -8.19
N VAL A 111 -0.21 0.83 -8.29
CA VAL A 111 -0.96 1.77 -7.48
C VAL A 111 -1.64 2.77 -8.40
N LYS A 112 -2.90 3.05 -8.14
CA LYS A 112 -3.62 4.14 -8.81
C LYS A 112 -4.05 5.13 -7.73
N VAL A 113 -3.63 6.38 -7.87
CA VAL A 113 -3.99 7.44 -6.94
C VAL A 113 -5.34 7.98 -7.36
N LEU A 114 -6.39 7.65 -6.60
CA LEU A 114 -7.76 8.05 -6.92
C LEU A 114 -8.01 9.50 -6.50
N GLU A 115 -7.49 9.86 -5.33
CA GLU A 115 -7.64 11.20 -4.80
C GLU A 115 -6.38 11.54 -4.03
N GLU A 116 -5.62 12.51 -4.55
CA GLU A 116 -4.39 12.96 -3.90
C GLU A 116 -4.73 13.87 -2.74
N ALA A 117 -4.20 13.54 -1.56
CA ALA A 117 -4.37 14.41 -0.40
C ALA A 117 -3.64 15.72 -0.61
N GLU A 118 -4.19 16.79 -0.04
CA GLU A 118 -3.50 18.08 -0.09
C GLU A 118 -2.17 17.97 0.63
N MET A 119 -1.13 18.40 -0.07
CA MET A 119 0.19 18.44 0.51
C MET A 119 0.24 19.42 1.66
N ALA A 120 1.14 19.16 2.60
CA ALA A 120 1.38 20.04 3.72
C ALA A 120 1.86 21.44 3.31
N VAL A 121 1.91 21.72 2.03
CA VAL A 121 2.22 23.06 1.50
C VAL A 121 1.30 24.11 2.10
N GLY A 122 0.03 23.78 2.24
CA GLY A 122 -0.91 24.67 2.91
C GLY A 122 -0.50 24.95 4.34
N ASP A 123 -0.09 23.89 5.05
CA ASP A 123 0.35 24.01 6.43
C ASP A 123 1.64 24.81 6.53
N ALA A 124 2.56 24.61 5.60
CA ALA A 124 3.80 25.36 5.56
C ALA A 124 3.55 26.84 5.32
N ALA A 125 2.52 27.17 4.59
CA ALA A 125 2.15 28.56 4.33
C ALA A 125 1.51 29.22 5.56
N ASP A 126 1.07 28.41 6.52
CA ASP A 126 0.38 28.91 7.70
C ASP A 126 1.32 29.35 8.82
N PHE A 127 2.62 29.16 8.66
CA PHE A 127 3.60 29.59 9.66
C PHE A 127 4.77 30.36 9.10
#